data_4ace2de92f57b02c6de18b78b396c4d8
#
_entry.id   4ace2de92f57b02c6de18b78b396c4d8
#
_cell.length_a   1.000
_cell.length_b   1.000
_cell.length_c   1.000
_cell.angle_alpha   90.00
_cell.angle_beta   90.00
_cell.angle_gamma   90.00
#
_symmetry.space_group_name_H-M   'P 1'
#
loop_
_entity.id
_entity.type
_entity.pdbx_description
1 polymer ?
#
loop_
_entity_poly.entity_id
_entity_poly.type
_entity_poly.pdbx_seq_one_letter_code
_entity_poly.pdbx_strand_id
1 'polypeptide(L)'
;MNLSRFIALRIYRNSEPGKQVSRPAVLIAMVGIALGLAVMIIAVSVIVGFKSEVRDKIVGFGAHIQIGNLDAAHSYETRPVVVGDSMMAALSDYPEVKHVQRYSTKPGMIKTVDAFQGMVLKGVGQEYDSTFFHRHLLEGEFPQFSDSASSNRVVISKSLANKLQLKLGDKIDTYFIQDDVRARRLKIVGIYQTNFSEYDNLFLPVSYTHLRA
;
A
#
# COMPACT_ATOMS: atom_id res chain seq x y z
N MET A 1 -47.94 -18.37 -6.38
CA MET A 1 -47.13 -19.60 -6.12
C MET A 1 -46.32 -19.84 -7.40
N ASN A 2 -44.96 -19.77 -7.35
CA ASN A 2 -44.12 -19.87 -8.54
C ASN A 2 -44.21 -21.29 -9.12
N LEU A 3 -44.62 -21.40 -10.37
CA LEU A 3 -44.78 -22.65 -11.12
C LEU A 3 -43.54 -23.52 -11.07
N SER A 4 -42.36 -22.90 -11.18
CA SER A 4 -41.05 -23.58 -11.08
C SER A 4 -40.85 -24.29 -9.76
N ARG A 5 -41.25 -23.65 -8.64
CA ARG A 5 -41.15 -24.22 -7.30
C ARG A 5 -42.14 -25.36 -7.09
N PHE A 6 -43.32 -25.24 -7.67
CA PHE A 6 -44.35 -26.31 -7.62
C PHE A 6 -43.89 -27.54 -8.40
N ILE A 7 -43.35 -27.35 -9.60
CA ILE A 7 -42.84 -28.45 -10.44
C ILE A 7 -41.63 -29.13 -9.76
N ALA A 8 -40.68 -28.35 -9.23
CA ALA A 8 -39.52 -28.88 -8.54
C ALA A 8 -39.91 -29.73 -7.32
N LEU A 9 -40.84 -29.24 -6.49
CA LEU A 9 -41.37 -29.97 -5.34
C LEU A 9 -42.09 -31.24 -5.73
N ARG A 10 -42.84 -31.21 -6.83
CA ARG A 10 -43.60 -32.37 -7.34
C ARG A 10 -42.68 -33.46 -7.89
N ILE A 11 -41.64 -33.08 -8.63
CA ILE A 11 -40.58 -34.02 -9.08
C ILE A 11 -39.85 -34.65 -7.92
N TYR A 12 -39.54 -33.86 -6.89
CA TYR A 12 -38.85 -34.35 -5.71
C TYR A 12 -39.70 -35.28 -4.83
N ARG A 13 -41.04 -35.03 -4.72
CA ARG A 13 -41.94 -35.80 -3.85
C ARG A 13 -42.58 -37.02 -4.53
N ASN A 14 -42.81 -36.99 -5.82
CA ASN A 14 -43.43 -38.11 -6.56
C ASN A 14 -42.38 -39.09 -7.05
N SER A 15 -41.95 -39.98 -6.17
CA SER A 15 -41.15 -41.15 -6.55
C SER A 15 -42.01 -42.39 -6.40
N GLU A 16 -42.40 -42.97 -7.52
CA GLU A 16 -43.01 -44.31 -7.54
C GLU A 16 -42.02 -45.36 -7.04
N PRO A 17 -42.49 -46.38 -6.28
CA PRO A 17 -41.65 -47.49 -5.81
C PRO A 17 -41.25 -48.38 -6.98
N GLY A 18 -40.14 -48.05 -7.64
CA GLY A 18 -39.60 -48.78 -8.80
C GLY A 18 -38.56 -47.98 -9.58
N LYS A 19 -38.44 -46.67 -9.37
CA LYS A 19 -37.46 -45.78 -10.00
C LYS A 19 -36.54 -45.10 -8.96
N GLN A 20 -35.96 -45.87 -8.05
CA GLN A 20 -35.09 -45.35 -7.00
C GLN A 20 -33.74 -44.81 -7.52
N VAL A 21 -33.40 -45.03 -8.79
CA VAL A 21 -32.12 -44.63 -9.38
C VAL A 21 -32.07 -43.12 -9.68
N SER A 22 -33.20 -42.43 -9.84
CA SER A 22 -33.16 -40.99 -10.20
C SER A 22 -32.92 -40.02 -9.06
N ARG A 23 -33.23 -40.38 -7.81
CA ARG A 23 -33.02 -39.52 -6.63
C ARG A 23 -31.56 -39.28 -6.32
N PRO A 24 -30.69 -40.32 -6.18
CA PRO A 24 -29.27 -40.08 -5.94
C PRO A 24 -28.60 -39.35 -7.11
N ALA A 25 -28.99 -39.59 -8.35
CA ALA A 25 -28.46 -38.88 -9.51
C ALA A 25 -28.78 -37.38 -9.50
N VAL A 26 -30.04 -37.00 -9.18
CA VAL A 26 -30.44 -35.60 -9.03
C VAL A 26 -29.72 -34.92 -7.86
N LEU A 27 -29.54 -35.62 -6.77
CA LEU A 27 -28.84 -35.08 -5.58
C LEU A 27 -27.37 -34.85 -5.89
N ILE A 28 -26.71 -35.80 -6.55
CA ILE A 28 -25.29 -35.63 -6.98
C ILE A 28 -25.18 -34.46 -7.95
N ALA A 29 -26.10 -34.33 -8.92
CA ALA A 29 -26.10 -33.20 -9.86
C ALA A 29 -26.29 -31.85 -9.13
N MET A 30 -27.23 -31.76 -8.19
CA MET A 30 -27.44 -30.54 -7.38
C MET A 30 -26.18 -30.17 -6.56
N VAL A 31 -25.59 -31.17 -5.88
CA VAL A 31 -24.35 -30.94 -5.11
C VAL A 31 -23.20 -30.50 -6.02
N GLY A 32 -23.07 -31.13 -7.19
CA GLY A 32 -22.05 -30.76 -8.17
C GLY A 32 -22.22 -29.30 -8.65
N ILE A 33 -23.45 -28.88 -8.98
CA ILE A 33 -23.73 -27.49 -9.39
C ILE A 33 -23.50 -26.54 -8.22
N ALA A 34 -23.93 -26.88 -7.02
CA ALA A 34 -23.74 -26.04 -5.84
C ALA A 34 -22.25 -25.83 -5.51
N LEU A 35 -21.45 -26.91 -5.57
CA LEU A 35 -20.00 -26.85 -5.39
C LEU A 35 -19.32 -26.02 -6.47
N GLY A 36 -19.68 -26.24 -7.74
CA GLY A 36 -19.14 -25.45 -8.84
C GLY A 36 -19.43 -23.96 -8.71
N LEU A 37 -20.66 -23.60 -8.33
CA LEU A 37 -21.04 -22.22 -8.07
C LEU A 37 -20.27 -21.64 -6.86
N ALA A 38 -20.17 -22.39 -5.79
CA ALA A 38 -19.44 -21.95 -4.59
C ALA A 38 -17.96 -21.66 -4.93
N VAL A 39 -17.29 -22.54 -5.65
CA VAL A 39 -15.90 -22.34 -6.09
C VAL A 39 -15.76 -21.09 -6.94
N MET A 40 -16.68 -20.86 -7.90
CA MET A 40 -16.65 -19.65 -8.72
C MET A 40 -16.81 -18.36 -7.89
N ILE A 41 -17.75 -18.35 -6.95
CA ILE A 41 -17.97 -17.17 -6.08
C ILE A 41 -16.72 -16.92 -5.23
N ILE A 42 -16.13 -17.96 -4.64
CA ILE A 42 -14.90 -17.83 -3.84
C ILE A 42 -13.75 -17.30 -4.71
N ALA A 43 -13.56 -17.86 -5.90
CA ALA A 43 -12.49 -17.43 -6.79
C ALA A 43 -12.60 -15.95 -7.17
N VAL A 44 -13.80 -15.51 -7.56
CA VAL A 44 -14.05 -14.10 -7.89
C VAL A 44 -13.83 -13.20 -6.66
N SER A 45 -14.32 -13.59 -5.49
CA SER A 45 -14.16 -12.83 -4.25
C SER A 45 -12.70 -12.67 -3.87
N VAL A 46 -11.89 -13.73 -3.99
CA VAL A 46 -10.44 -13.68 -3.71
C VAL A 46 -9.73 -12.74 -4.69
N ILE A 47 -10.04 -12.83 -5.99
CA ILE A 47 -9.41 -11.98 -7.02
C ILE A 47 -9.74 -10.50 -6.76
N VAL A 48 -11.02 -10.18 -6.52
CA VAL A 48 -11.46 -8.79 -6.27
C VAL A 48 -10.84 -8.26 -4.97
N GLY A 49 -10.86 -9.06 -3.90
CA GLY A 49 -10.26 -8.69 -2.62
C GLY A 49 -8.76 -8.45 -2.72
N PHE A 50 -8.03 -9.35 -3.36
CA PHE A 50 -6.59 -9.21 -3.58
C PHE A 50 -6.23 -7.97 -4.41
N LYS A 51 -6.97 -7.73 -5.51
CA LYS A 51 -6.77 -6.54 -6.34
C LYS A 51 -6.98 -5.24 -5.55
N SER A 52 -8.01 -5.19 -4.72
CA SER A 52 -8.29 -4.02 -3.86
C SER A 52 -7.17 -3.80 -2.85
N GLU A 53 -6.75 -4.85 -2.15
CA GLU A 53 -5.69 -4.79 -1.15
C GLU A 53 -4.35 -4.32 -1.72
N VAL A 54 -3.94 -4.87 -2.87
CA VAL A 54 -2.70 -4.46 -3.55
C VAL A 54 -2.79 -3.01 -4.03
N ARG A 55 -3.94 -2.61 -4.60
CA ARG A 55 -4.15 -1.24 -5.03
C ARG A 55 -4.04 -0.25 -3.86
N ASP A 56 -4.68 -0.55 -2.75
CA ASP A 56 -4.69 0.32 -1.57
C ASP A 56 -3.28 0.52 -1.00
N LYS A 57 -2.45 -0.53 -1.03
CA LYS A 57 -1.04 -0.44 -0.64
C LYS A 57 -0.21 0.40 -1.59
N ILE A 58 -0.32 0.17 -2.90
CA ILE A 58 0.42 0.95 -3.91
C ILE A 58 0.04 2.42 -3.82
N VAL A 59 -1.25 2.73 -3.72
CA VAL A 59 -1.75 4.10 -3.59
C VAL A 59 -1.32 4.73 -2.26
N GLY A 60 -1.30 3.95 -1.16
CA GLY A 60 -0.86 4.42 0.15
C GLY A 60 0.60 4.83 0.19
N PHE A 61 1.48 4.10 -0.50
CA PHE A 61 2.89 4.50 -0.65
C PHE A 61 3.10 5.59 -1.71
N GLY A 62 2.30 5.60 -2.75
CA GLY A 62 2.40 6.52 -3.89
C GLY A 62 1.26 7.52 -3.94
N ALA A 63 0.52 7.42 -5.01
CA ALA A 63 -0.73 8.13 -5.28
C ALA A 63 -1.43 7.43 -6.46
N HIS A 64 -2.69 7.79 -6.75
CA HIS A 64 -3.37 7.29 -7.95
C HIS A 64 -2.75 7.83 -9.23
N ILE A 65 -2.32 9.10 -9.20
CA ILE A 65 -1.69 9.80 -10.32
C ILE A 65 -0.46 10.53 -9.77
N GLN A 66 0.66 10.42 -10.47
CA GLN A 66 1.89 11.12 -10.15
C GLN A 66 2.28 11.99 -11.34
N ILE A 67 2.53 13.27 -11.06
CA ILE A 67 3.05 14.22 -12.04
C ILE A 67 4.53 14.38 -11.76
N GLY A 68 5.36 13.97 -12.69
CA GLY A 68 6.81 14.01 -12.57
C GLY A 68 7.48 14.46 -13.86
N ASN A 69 8.80 14.62 -13.81
CA ASN A 69 9.59 14.82 -15.03
C ASN A 69 9.61 13.53 -15.86
N LEU A 70 9.83 13.62 -17.17
CA LEU A 70 9.93 12.46 -18.07
C LEU A 70 11.01 11.47 -17.63
N ASP A 71 12.08 11.95 -17.02
CA ASP A 71 13.19 11.14 -16.52
C ASP A 71 12.80 10.32 -15.26
N ALA A 72 11.66 10.62 -14.63
CA ALA A 72 11.21 9.97 -13.41
C ALA A 72 10.92 8.47 -13.55
N ALA A 73 10.68 7.99 -14.77
CA ALA A 73 10.41 6.58 -15.03
C ALA A 73 11.65 5.69 -14.87
N HIS A 74 12.85 6.26 -14.87
CA HIS A 74 14.11 5.52 -14.90
C HIS A 74 15.00 5.72 -13.67
N SER A 75 14.65 6.67 -12.78
CA SER A 75 15.45 6.97 -11.58
C SER A 75 14.59 7.49 -10.44
N TYR A 76 14.95 7.11 -9.21
CA TYR A 76 14.41 7.75 -7.99
C TYR A 76 15.03 9.12 -7.72
N GLU A 77 16.10 9.47 -8.41
CA GLU A 77 16.69 10.81 -8.42
C GLU A 77 16.20 11.57 -9.65
N THR A 78 15.10 12.28 -9.49
CA THR A 78 14.43 12.98 -10.59
C THR A 78 14.69 14.47 -10.52
N ARG A 79 14.75 15.11 -11.70
CA ARG A 79 14.75 16.57 -11.76
C ARG A 79 13.43 17.11 -11.18
N PRO A 80 13.48 18.17 -10.36
CA PRO A 80 12.29 18.73 -9.77
C PRO A 80 11.34 19.28 -10.85
N VAL A 81 10.05 19.06 -10.63
CA VAL A 81 9.00 19.75 -11.40
C VAL A 81 8.65 21.03 -10.65
N VAL A 82 8.60 22.14 -11.37
CA VAL A 82 8.18 23.41 -10.78
C VAL A 82 6.67 23.40 -10.63
N VAL A 83 6.22 23.29 -9.39
CA VAL A 83 4.79 23.29 -9.04
C VAL A 83 4.47 24.61 -8.35
N GLY A 84 3.83 25.54 -9.06
CA GLY A 84 3.34 26.79 -8.51
C GLY A 84 2.01 26.61 -7.78
N ASP A 85 1.67 27.57 -6.90
CA ASP A 85 0.41 27.53 -6.14
C ASP A 85 -0.82 27.60 -7.06
N SER A 86 -0.72 28.25 -8.20
CA SER A 86 -1.77 28.26 -9.24
C SER A 86 -2.06 26.86 -9.81
N MET A 87 -1.01 26.07 -10.02
CA MET A 87 -1.16 24.69 -10.50
C MET A 87 -1.79 23.79 -9.43
N MET A 88 -1.38 23.96 -8.17
CA MET A 88 -1.98 23.24 -7.04
C MET A 88 -3.47 23.56 -6.89
N ALA A 89 -3.83 24.85 -6.97
CA ALA A 89 -5.22 25.28 -6.94
C ALA A 89 -6.03 24.68 -8.10
N ALA A 90 -5.53 24.79 -9.32
CA ALA A 90 -6.20 24.24 -10.50
C ALA A 90 -6.42 22.72 -10.41
N LEU A 91 -5.45 21.96 -9.87
CA LEU A 91 -5.60 20.52 -9.68
C LEU A 91 -6.61 20.19 -8.59
N SER A 92 -6.70 21.00 -7.55
CA SER A 92 -7.65 20.80 -6.44
C SER A 92 -9.09 21.14 -6.81
N ASP A 93 -9.31 21.95 -7.86
CA ASP A 93 -10.64 22.33 -8.32
C ASP A 93 -11.37 21.22 -9.11
N TYR A 94 -10.66 20.16 -9.53
CA TYR A 94 -11.29 19.04 -10.20
C TYR A 94 -12.10 18.19 -9.20
N PRO A 95 -13.40 17.92 -9.48
CA PRO A 95 -14.28 17.20 -8.55
C PRO A 95 -13.85 15.75 -8.30
N GLU A 96 -13.08 15.16 -9.22
CA GLU A 96 -12.54 13.80 -9.10
C GLU A 96 -11.26 13.74 -8.27
N VAL A 97 -10.64 14.90 -7.95
CA VAL A 97 -9.41 14.98 -7.19
C VAL A 97 -9.73 15.16 -5.71
N LYS A 98 -9.46 14.14 -4.92
CA LYS A 98 -9.70 14.15 -3.48
C LYS A 98 -8.64 14.94 -2.72
N HIS A 99 -7.38 14.80 -3.12
CA HIS A 99 -6.24 15.39 -2.42
C HIS A 99 -5.05 15.55 -3.36
N VAL A 100 -4.35 16.67 -3.24
CA VAL A 100 -3.10 16.97 -3.98
C VAL A 100 -1.99 17.20 -2.97
N GLN A 101 -0.86 16.55 -3.16
CA GLN A 101 0.30 16.66 -2.27
C GLN A 101 1.61 16.66 -3.05
N ARG A 102 2.59 17.37 -2.53
CA ARG A 102 3.96 17.37 -3.06
C ARG A 102 4.77 16.27 -2.38
N TYR A 103 5.68 15.67 -3.14
CA TYR A 103 6.66 14.75 -2.59
C TYR A 103 8.00 14.90 -3.32
N SER A 104 9.05 14.42 -2.71
CA SER A 104 10.35 14.25 -3.33
C SER A 104 10.93 12.90 -2.96
N THR A 105 11.70 12.31 -3.87
CA THR A 105 12.40 11.05 -3.61
C THR A 105 13.89 11.26 -3.71
N LYS A 106 14.64 10.61 -2.82
CA LYS A 106 16.10 10.63 -2.84
C LYS A 106 16.62 9.25 -2.50
N PRO A 107 17.34 8.59 -3.42
CA PRO A 107 17.99 7.33 -3.12
C PRO A 107 19.13 7.55 -2.12
N GLY A 108 19.31 6.58 -1.26
CA GLY A 108 20.32 6.62 -0.23
C GLY A 108 20.58 5.25 0.35
N MET A 109 21.39 5.22 1.39
CA MET A 109 21.83 4.01 2.04
C MET A 109 21.80 4.19 3.56
N ILE A 110 21.24 3.23 4.29
CA ILE A 110 21.40 3.13 5.72
C ILE A 110 22.63 2.28 6.00
N LYS A 111 23.49 2.76 6.88
CA LYS A 111 24.60 2.00 7.40
C LYS A 111 24.39 1.75 8.90
N THR A 112 24.44 0.49 9.28
CA THR A 112 24.57 0.05 10.68
C THR A 112 25.96 -0.51 10.92
N VAL A 113 26.26 -0.98 12.13
CA VAL A 113 27.56 -1.60 12.44
C VAL A 113 27.82 -2.82 11.56
N ASP A 114 26.76 -3.64 11.32
CA ASP A 114 26.87 -4.95 10.70
C ASP A 114 26.25 -5.05 9.30
N ALA A 115 25.53 -3.99 8.83
CA ALA A 115 24.79 -4.09 7.59
C ALA A 115 24.66 -2.76 6.83
N PHE A 116 24.50 -2.90 5.50
CA PHE A 116 24.13 -1.81 4.61
C PHE A 116 22.78 -2.15 3.94
N GLN A 117 21.91 -1.15 3.86
CA GLN A 117 20.63 -1.29 3.17
C GLN A 117 20.36 -0.10 2.28
N GLY A 118 20.22 -0.36 0.98
CA GLY A 118 19.73 0.64 0.03
C GLY A 118 18.27 1.00 0.34
N MET A 119 17.95 2.29 0.25
CA MET A 119 16.61 2.80 0.52
C MET A 119 16.32 4.03 -0.33
N VAL A 120 15.05 4.41 -0.39
CA VAL A 120 14.61 5.67 -0.98
C VAL A 120 13.91 6.49 0.10
N LEU A 121 14.47 7.64 0.43
CA LEU A 121 13.74 8.60 1.27
C LEU A 121 12.61 9.22 0.45
N LYS A 122 11.42 9.16 1.01
CA LYS A 122 10.26 9.88 0.49
C LYS A 122 10.04 11.11 1.36
N GLY A 123 10.48 12.26 0.86
CA GLY A 123 10.25 13.55 1.50
C GLY A 123 8.82 14.00 1.30
N VAL A 124 8.14 14.27 2.38
CA VAL A 124 6.74 14.70 2.41
C VAL A 124 6.58 15.98 3.24
N GLY A 125 5.61 16.81 2.87
CA GLY A 125 5.33 18.09 3.53
C GLY A 125 4.18 18.02 4.54
N GLN A 126 3.72 19.20 4.94
CA GLN A 126 2.61 19.34 5.87
C GLN A 126 1.28 18.86 5.28
N GLU A 127 1.12 18.97 3.95
CA GLU A 127 -0.05 18.53 3.20
C GLU A 127 -0.16 17.01 3.02
N TYR A 128 0.79 16.23 3.53
CA TYR A 128 0.82 14.80 3.31
C TYR A 128 -0.30 14.05 4.02
N ASP A 129 -1.09 13.27 3.28
CA ASP A 129 -2.11 12.39 3.87
C ASP A 129 -1.44 11.17 4.52
N SER A 130 -1.25 11.25 5.83
CA SER A 130 -0.64 10.19 6.64
C SER A 130 -1.61 9.09 7.07
N THR A 131 -2.88 9.13 6.64
CA THR A 131 -3.93 8.19 7.07
C THR A 131 -3.54 6.73 6.80
N PHE A 132 -2.89 6.49 5.67
CA PHE A 132 -2.39 5.15 5.33
C PHE A 132 -1.39 4.63 6.36
N PHE A 133 -0.37 5.43 6.71
CA PHE A 133 0.65 5.03 7.67
C PHE A 133 0.11 4.92 9.09
N HIS A 134 -0.84 5.78 9.48
CA HIS A 134 -1.50 5.68 10.78
C HIS A 134 -2.26 4.36 10.96
N ARG A 135 -2.91 3.86 9.91
CA ARG A 135 -3.60 2.55 9.95
C ARG A 135 -2.66 1.36 10.09
N HIS A 136 -1.42 1.51 9.62
CA HIS A 136 -0.43 0.44 9.61
C HIS A 136 0.66 0.62 10.66
N LEU A 137 0.54 1.64 11.53
CA LEU A 137 1.51 1.91 12.59
C LEU A 137 1.37 0.84 13.69
N LEU A 138 2.49 0.23 14.06
CA LEU A 138 2.57 -0.77 15.13
C LEU A 138 3.04 -0.15 16.44
N GLU A 139 4.08 0.70 16.39
CA GLU A 139 4.73 1.27 17.55
C GLU A 139 5.11 2.72 17.27
N GLY A 140 5.05 3.57 18.31
CA GLY A 140 5.44 4.97 18.22
C GLY A 140 4.39 5.87 17.57
N GLU A 141 4.83 6.90 16.87
CA GLU A 141 3.97 7.89 16.23
C GLU A 141 4.41 8.18 14.79
N PHE A 142 3.47 8.57 13.93
CA PHE A 142 3.81 9.15 12.64
C PHE A 142 4.03 10.65 12.83
N PRO A 143 5.23 11.18 12.53
CA PRO A 143 5.54 12.56 12.80
C PRO A 143 4.71 13.50 11.94
N GLN A 144 4.24 14.58 12.53
CA GLN A 144 3.71 15.71 11.75
C GLN A 144 4.90 16.45 11.16
N PHE A 145 4.92 16.54 9.85
CA PHE A 145 5.95 17.27 9.12
C PHE A 145 5.55 18.74 8.99
N SER A 146 6.52 19.63 9.19
CA SER A 146 6.32 21.06 9.03
C SER A 146 7.29 21.60 7.98
N ASP A 147 6.82 22.54 7.20
CA ASP A 147 7.62 23.18 6.16
C ASP A 147 8.65 24.17 6.74
N SER A 148 8.42 24.63 7.98
CA SER A 148 9.25 25.62 8.67
C SER A 148 10.35 25.03 9.54
N ALA A 149 10.24 23.76 9.93
CA ALA A 149 11.22 23.10 10.81
C ALA A 149 11.71 21.78 10.23
N SER A 150 13.04 21.60 10.17
CA SER A 150 13.61 20.32 9.81
C SER A 150 13.44 19.33 10.96
N SER A 151 12.84 18.20 10.70
CA SER A 151 12.60 17.17 11.70
C SER A 151 13.46 15.95 11.41
N ASN A 152 14.45 15.67 12.24
CA ASN A 152 15.28 14.46 12.13
C ASN A 152 14.54 13.16 12.51
N ARG A 153 13.23 13.13 12.29
CA ARG A 153 12.36 11.99 12.61
C ARG A 153 12.10 11.16 11.37
N VAL A 154 12.11 9.85 11.54
CA VAL A 154 11.83 8.89 10.47
C VAL A 154 10.94 7.78 11.00
N VAL A 155 10.08 7.27 10.12
CA VAL A 155 9.30 6.06 10.36
C VAL A 155 9.86 4.96 9.47
N ILE A 156 10.08 3.79 10.05
CA ILE A 156 10.62 2.63 9.33
C ILE A 156 9.64 1.46 9.36
N SER A 157 9.79 0.55 8.42
CA SER A 157 8.99 -0.68 8.45
C SER A 157 9.51 -1.67 9.47
N LYS A 158 8.62 -2.55 9.95
CA LYS A 158 8.99 -3.68 10.84
C LYS A 158 9.98 -4.62 10.18
N SER A 159 9.84 -4.84 8.87
CA SER A 159 10.76 -5.66 8.08
C SER A 159 12.18 -5.09 8.11
N LEU A 160 12.31 -3.79 7.87
CA LEU A 160 13.59 -3.08 7.90
C LEU A 160 14.17 -3.03 9.32
N ALA A 161 13.34 -2.76 10.34
CA ALA A 161 13.74 -2.77 11.75
C ALA A 161 14.33 -4.12 12.14
N ASN A 162 13.68 -5.21 11.79
CA ASN A 162 14.17 -6.56 12.08
C ASN A 162 15.46 -6.88 11.31
N LYS A 163 15.54 -6.50 10.04
CA LYS A 163 16.71 -6.75 9.19
C LYS A 163 17.96 -6.05 9.69
N LEU A 164 17.81 -4.83 10.20
CA LEU A 164 18.91 -3.99 10.70
C LEU A 164 19.04 -4.02 12.22
N GLN A 165 18.24 -4.83 12.93
CA GLN A 165 18.19 -4.94 14.39
C GLN A 165 17.95 -3.60 15.10
N LEU A 166 17.11 -2.75 14.50
CA LEU A 166 16.78 -1.43 14.99
C LEU A 166 15.50 -1.44 15.84
N LYS A 167 15.43 -0.54 16.80
CA LYS A 167 14.29 -0.36 17.71
C LYS A 167 13.77 1.07 17.67
N LEU A 168 12.56 1.25 18.19
CA LEU A 168 11.99 2.58 18.39
C LEU A 168 12.92 3.44 19.25
N GLY A 169 13.20 4.66 18.83
CA GLY A 169 14.09 5.60 19.51
C GLY A 169 15.54 5.56 19.05
N ASP A 170 15.96 4.52 18.33
CA ASP A 170 17.32 4.41 17.81
C ASP A 170 17.61 5.50 16.78
N LYS A 171 18.91 5.78 16.60
CA LYS A 171 19.40 6.70 15.59
C LYS A 171 20.04 5.92 14.46
N ILE A 172 19.69 6.28 13.22
CA ILE A 172 20.24 5.69 12.01
C ILE A 172 21.05 6.73 11.25
N ASP A 173 22.20 6.32 10.74
CA ASP A 173 23.00 7.14 9.83
C ASP A 173 22.63 6.79 8.39
N THR A 174 22.14 7.80 7.67
CA THR A 174 21.74 7.69 6.28
C THR A 174 22.74 8.44 5.40
N TYR A 175 23.18 7.78 4.35
CA TYR A 175 24.17 8.31 3.41
C TYR A 175 23.53 8.54 2.06
N PHE A 176 23.79 9.70 1.49
CA PHE A 176 23.36 10.08 0.14
C PHE A 176 24.59 10.25 -0.72
N ILE A 177 24.58 9.63 -1.88
CA ILE A 177 25.65 9.75 -2.86
C ILE A 177 25.12 10.69 -3.96
N GLN A 178 25.59 11.92 -3.94
CA GLN A 178 25.46 12.90 -5.00
C GLN A 178 26.87 13.32 -5.43
N ASP A 179 27.08 14.56 -5.80
CA ASP A 179 28.41 15.10 -6.08
C ASP A 179 29.35 14.92 -4.87
N ASP A 180 28.78 15.01 -3.65
CA ASP A 180 29.45 14.72 -2.39
C ASP A 180 28.65 13.69 -1.55
N VAL A 181 29.37 12.90 -0.75
CA VAL A 181 28.75 11.99 0.23
C VAL A 181 28.24 12.79 1.41
N ARG A 182 26.94 12.90 1.54
CA ARG A 182 26.29 13.57 2.66
C ARG A 182 25.71 12.54 3.63
N ALA A 183 26.02 12.69 4.91
CA ALA A 183 25.47 11.87 5.97
C ALA A 183 24.41 12.64 6.76
N ARG A 184 23.32 11.99 7.10
CA ARG A 184 22.27 12.50 7.97
C ARG A 184 21.94 11.49 9.06
N ARG A 185 21.80 11.98 10.29
CA ARG A 185 21.39 11.15 11.42
C ARG A 185 19.92 11.37 11.70
N LEU A 186 19.13 10.30 11.56
CA LEU A 186 17.69 10.30 11.77
C LEU A 186 17.34 9.48 13.01
N LYS A 187 16.30 9.91 13.75
CA LYS A 187 15.76 9.19 14.91
C LYS A 187 14.50 8.46 14.51
N ILE A 188 14.43 7.17 14.82
CA ILE A 188 13.24 6.33 14.60
C ILE A 188 12.18 6.72 15.63
N VAL A 189 11.03 7.20 15.16
CA VAL A 189 9.89 7.62 16.00
C VAL A 189 8.66 6.78 15.82
N GLY A 190 8.63 5.93 14.79
CA GLY A 190 7.53 5.00 14.54
C GLY A 190 7.99 3.79 13.74
N ILE A 191 7.29 2.68 13.95
CA ILE A 191 7.48 1.43 13.21
C ILE A 191 6.12 1.02 12.64
N TYR A 192 6.06 0.83 11.33
CA TYR A 192 4.84 0.43 10.61
C TYR A 192 5.01 -0.94 9.95
N GLN A 193 3.90 -1.55 9.55
CA GLN A 193 3.89 -2.80 8.81
C GLN A 193 2.72 -2.84 7.84
N THR A 194 3.02 -2.90 6.55
CA THR A 194 2.00 -3.01 5.50
C THR A 194 1.90 -4.41 4.93
N ASN A 195 2.86 -5.29 5.23
CA ASN A 195 3.03 -6.61 4.60
C ASN A 195 3.23 -6.52 3.07
N PHE A 196 3.81 -5.42 2.61
CA PHE A 196 4.22 -5.24 1.22
C PHE A 196 5.74 -5.08 1.16
N SER A 197 6.42 -6.22 1.24
CA SER A 197 7.85 -6.33 1.54
C SER A 197 8.76 -5.49 0.64
N GLU A 198 8.44 -5.34 -0.64
CA GLU A 198 9.25 -4.55 -1.57
C GLU A 198 9.26 -3.07 -1.18
N TYR A 199 8.08 -2.51 -0.90
CA TYR A 199 7.95 -1.10 -0.50
C TYR A 199 8.35 -0.87 0.95
N ASP A 200 8.02 -1.82 1.84
CA ASP A 200 8.39 -1.77 3.26
C ASP A 200 9.92 -1.70 3.46
N ASN A 201 10.70 -2.36 2.60
CA ASN A 201 12.16 -2.34 2.69
C ASN A 201 12.82 -1.19 1.91
N LEU A 202 12.07 -0.49 1.07
CA LEU A 202 12.61 0.50 0.16
C LEU A 202 12.31 1.93 0.62
N PHE A 203 11.05 2.23 0.97
CA PHE A 203 10.61 3.60 1.21
C PHE A 203 10.62 3.99 2.69
N LEU A 204 11.25 5.15 2.97
CA LEU A 204 11.25 5.77 4.29
C LEU A 204 10.62 7.16 4.22
N PRO A 205 9.45 7.37 4.83
CA PRO A 205 8.87 8.70 4.94
C PRO A 205 9.68 9.60 5.88
N VAL A 206 10.03 10.78 5.38
CA VAL A 206 10.78 11.81 6.12
C VAL A 206 10.23 13.20 5.77
N SER A 207 10.57 14.23 6.54
CA SER A 207 10.29 15.60 6.13
C SER A 207 11.04 15.97 4.85
N TYR A 208 10.37 16.59 3.89
CA TYR A 208 11.01 16.99 2.63
C TYR A 208 12.07 18.07 2.83
N THR A 209 12.05 18.82 3.93
CA THR A 209 13.08 19.81 4.28
C THR A 209 14.46 19.18 4.40
N HIS A 210 14.56 17.88 4.71
CA HIS A 210 15.82 17.13 4.72
C HIS A 210 16.40 16.88 3.35
N LEU A 211 15.58 16.87 2.31
CA LEU A 211 16.01 16.55 0.95
C LEU A 211 16.40 17.80 0.17
N ARG A 212 16.07 18.97 0.71
CA ARG A 212 16.30 20.28 0.08
C ARG A 212 17.69 20.88 0.38
N ALA A 213 18.42 20.30 1.31
CA ALA A 213 19.70 20.83 1.79
C ALA A 213 20.90 20.08 1.20
#